data_6f581dce44b7a05cab342ae4d9a741da
#
_entry.id   6f581dce44b7a05cab342ae4d9a741da
#
_cell.length_a   1.000
_cell.length_b   1.000
_cell.length_c   1.000
_cell.angle_alpha   90.00
_cell.angle_beta   90.00
_cell.angle_gamma   90.00
#
_symmetry.space_group_name_H-M   'P 1'
#
loop_
_entity.id
_entity.type
_entity.pdbx_description
1 polymer ?
#
loop_
_entity_poly.entity_id
_entity_poly.type
_entity_poly.pdbx_seq_one_letter_code
_entity_poly.pdbx_strand_id
1 'polypeptide(L)'
;MKYQAGLEKTKQFLRESPEPEIRDICNKAGLTNKEQEIIVSKFRKSRPRLHASYDLGMSESRYSVKLTLALKIIKKVLISTGFIDE
;
A
#
# COMPACT_ATOMS: atom_id res chain seq x y z
N MET A 1 12.00 1.09 14.84
CA MET A 1 12.97 0.60 13.87
C MET A 1 13.07 1.54 12.70
N LYS A 2 14.27 1.74 12.23
CA LYS A 2 14.52 2.75 11.20
C LYS A 2 13.84 2.44 9.89
N TYR A 3 13.83 1.18 9.49
CA TYR A 3 13.17 0.81 8.24
C TYR A 3 11.65 0.93 8.34
N GLN A 4 11.10 0.80 9.53
CA GLN A 4 9.67 1.01 9.75
C GLN A 4 9.33 2.50 9.61
N ALA A 5 10.18 3.35 10.16
CA ALA A 5 9.99 4.80 10.05
C ALA A 5 9.95 5.24 8.59
N GLY A 6 10.69 4.55 7.72
CA GLY A 6 10.71 4.88 6.30
C GLY A 6 9.38 4.69 5.60
N LEU A 7 8.47 3.89 6.15
CA LEU A 7 7.17 3.64 5.55
C LEU A 7 6.04 4.41 6.23
N GLU A 8 6.31 5.07 7.36
CA GLU A 8 5.24 5.75 8.10
C GLU A 8 4.59 6.88 7.30
N LYS A 9 5.40 7.69 6.63
CA LYS A 9 4.85 8.78 5.83
C LYS A 9 4.01 8.25 4.67
N THR A 10 4.46 7.17 4.05
CA THR A 10 3.72 6.52 2.97
C THR A 10 2.38 6.02 3.47
N LYS A 11 2.37 5.33 4.60
CA LYS A 11 1.14 4.81 5.19
C LYS A 11 0.18 5.95 5.54
N GLN A 12 0.71 7.02 6.15
CA GLN A 12 -0.13 8.16 6.51
C GLN A 12 -0.74 8.81 5.28
N PHE A 13 0.06 8.99 4.23
CA PHE A 13 -0.44 9.55 2.97
C PHE A 13 -1.61 8.73 2.44
N LEU A 14 -1.47 7.41 2.44
CA LEU A 14 -2.51 6.53 1.93
C LEU A 14 -3.76 6.55 2.81
N ARG A 15 -3.60 6.67 4.14
CA ARG A 15 -4.74 6.76 5.04
C ARG A 15 -5.58 7.99 4.77
N GLU A 16 -4.96 9.06 4.32
CA GLU A 16 -5.62 10.35 4.09
C GLU A 16 -6.10 10.52 2.66
N SER A 17 -5.78 9.59 1.76
CA SER A 17 -6.13 9.71 0.36
C SER A 17 -7.43 8.98 0.05
N PRO A 18 -8.28 9.56 -0.82
CA PRO A 18 -9.47 8.86 -1.28
C PRO A 18 -9.09 7.71 -2.21
N GLU A 19 -10.01 6.77 -2.39
CA GLU A 19 -9.73 5.58 -3.18
C GLU A 19 -9.25 5.88 -4.62
N PRO A 20 -9.89 6.79 -5.36
CA PRO A 20 -9.41 7.07 -6.73
C PRO A 20 -7.96 7.55 -6.77
N GLU A 21 -7.56 8.33 -5.78
CA GLU A 21 -6.18 8.81 -5.70
C GLU A 21 -5.22 7.68 -5.39
N ILE A 22 -5.61 6.78 -4.49
CA ILE A 22 -4.80 5.61 -4.16
C ILE A 22 -4.60 4.75 -5.42
N ARG A 23 -5.66 4.52 -6.18
CA ARG A 23 -5.57 3.71 -7.39
C ARG A 23 -4.68 4.38 -8.45
N ASP A 24 -4.76 5.70 -8.57
CA ASP A 24 -3.91 6.43 -9.50
C ASP A 24 -2.42 6.26 -9.13
N ILE A 25 -2.12 6.38 -7.85
CA ILE A 25 -0.75 6.20 -7.37
C ILE A 25 -0.28 4.76 -7.61
N CYS A 26 -1.15 3.78 -7.37
CA CYS A 26 -0.81 2.39 -7.63
C CYS A 26 -0.52 2.14 -9.10
N ASN A 27 -1.29 2.76 -9.99
CA ASN A 27 -1.05 2.65 -11.42
C ASN A 27 0.31 3.26 -11.81
N LYS A 28 0.62 4.41 -11.24
CA LYS A 28 1.91 5.06 -11.49
C LYS A 28 3.07 4.23 -10.96
N ALA A 29 2.83 3.48 -9.90
CA ALA A 29 3.83 2.59 -9.31
C ALA A 29 3.96 1.27 -10.09
N GLY A 30 3.08 1.01 -11.04
CA GLY A 30 3.13 -0.21 -11.82
C GLY A 30 2.63 -1.44 -11.08
N LEU A 31 1.80 -1.25 -10.06
CA LEU A 31 1.28 -2.38 -9.29
C LEU A 31 0.22 -3.13 -10.09
N THR A 32 0.20 -4.46 -9.92
CA THR A 32 -0.83 -5.30 -10.53
C THR A 32 -2.19 -5.04 -9.87
N ASN A 33 -3.26 -5.51 -10.50
CA ASN A 33 -4.59 -5.36 -9.92
C ASN A 33 -4.68 -5.98 -8.53
N LYS A 34 -4.08 -7.14 -8.34
CA LYS A 34 -4.11 -7.80 -7.03
C LYS A 34 -3.36 -6.98 -5.99
N GLU A 35 -2.22 -6.41 -6.36
CA GLU A 35 -1.45 -5.56 -5.46
C GLU A 35 -2.22 -4.30 -5.10
N GLN A 36 -2.93 -3.70 -6.06
CA GLN A 36 -3.78 -2.54 -5.78
C GLN A 36 -4.88 -2.91 -4.79
N GLU A 37 -5.49 -4.08 -4.94
CA GLU A 37 -6.53 -4.52 -4.01
C GLU A 37 -5.99 -4.71 -2.60
N ILE A 38 -4.75 -5.15 -2.46
CA ILE A 38 -4.12 -5.25 -1.14
C ILE A 38 -4.05 -3.86 -0.49
N ILE A 39 -3.60 -2.87 -1.24
CA ILE A 39 -3.47 -1.50 -0.72
C ILE A 39 -4.85 -0.91 -0.38
N VAL A 40 -5.82 -1.06 -1.27
CA VAL A 40 -7.16 -0.53 -1.05
C VAL A 40 -7.81 -1.21 0.16
N SER A 41 -7.67 -2.53 0.28
CA SER A 41 -8.24 -3.26 1.42
C SER A 41 -7.66 -2.76 2.74
N LYS A 42 -6.36 -2.50 2.77
CA LYS A 42 -5.70 -2.04 3.99
C LYS A 42 -6.09 -0.62 4.36
N PHE A 43 -6.10 0.29 3.40
CA PHE A 43 -6.18 1.71 3.70
C PHE A 43 -7.57 2.33 3.49
N ARG A 44 -8.41 1.74 2.66
CA ARG A 44 -9.75 2.28 2.42
C ARG A 44 -10.84 1.45 3.03
N LYS A 45 -10.70 0.12 2.98
CA LYS A 45 -11.73 -0.77 3.50
C LYS A 45 -11.46 -1.17 4.94
N SER A 46 -10.26 -0.89 5.43
CA SER A 46 -9.85 -1.22 6.81
C SER A 46 -10.11 -2.68 7.17
N ARG A 47 -9.97 -3.57 6.20
CA ARG A 47 -10.18 -5.00 6.44
C ARG A 47 -9.04 -5.56 7.27
N PRO A 48 -9.32 -6.37 8.29
CA PRO A 48 -8.26 -7.07 9.03
C PRO A 48 -7.46 -7.96 8.07
N ARG A 49 -6.18 -8.11 8.38
CA ARG A 49 -5.27 -8.88 7.51
C ARG A 49 -5.79 -10.28 7.19
N LEU A 50 -6.34 -10.96 8.18
CA LEU A 50 -6.87 -12.31 7.98
C LEU A 50 -7.98 -12.33 6.93
N HIS A 51 -8.93 -11.40 7.05
CA HIS A 51 -10.04 -11.34 6.13
C HIS A 51 -9.60 -10.88 4.73
N ALA A 52 -8.73 -9.88 4.68
CA ALA A 52 -8.25 -9.36 3.40
C ALA A 52 -7.46 -10.42 2.63
N SER A 53 -6.59 -11.16 3.31
CA SER A 53 -5.82 -12.20 2.65
C SER A 53 -6.72 -13.31 2.14
N TYR A 54 -7.71 -13.70 2.94
CA TYR A 54 -8.69 -14.72 2.53
C TYR A 54 -9.44 -14.27 1.26
N ASP A 55 -9.91 -13.02 1.26
CA ASP A 55 -10.65 -12.48 0.12
C ASP A 55 -9.83 -12.51 -1.16
N LEU A 56 -8.52 -12.37 -1.04
CA LEU A 56 -7.62 -12.33 -2.18
C LEU A 56 -6.98 -13.68 -2.49
N GLY A 57 -7.38 -14.72 -1.76
CA GLY A 57 -6.92 -16.07 -2.02
C GLY A 57 -5.46 -16.31 -1.68
N MET A 58 -4.95 -15.67 -0.63
CA MET A 58 -3.56 -15.84 -0.24
C MET A 58 -3.44 -16.00 1.28
N SER A 59 -2.28 -16.51 1.74
CA SER A 59 -2.01 -16.63 3.17
C SER A 59 -1.74 -15.26 3.77
N GLU A 60 -1.87 -15.16 5.10
CA GLU A 60 -1.55 -13.91 5.79
C GLU A 60 -0.09 -13.51 5.61
N SER A 61 0.82 -14.49 5.63
CA SER A 61 2.24 -14.22 5.43
C SER A 61 2.50 -13.61 4.06
N ARG A 62 1.90 -14.20 3.03
CA ARG A 62 2.06 -13.72 1.68
C ARG A 62 1.46 -12.33 1.50
N TYR A 63 0.29 -12.12 2.10
CA TYR A 63 -0.36 -10.81 2.09
C TYR A 63 0.56 -9.75 2.70
N SER A 64 1.15 -10.04 3.87
CA SER A 64 2.04 -9.10 4.56
C SER A 64 3.27 -8.78 3.73
N VAL A 65 3.88 -9.79 3.11
CA VAL A 65 5.05 -9.57 2.27
C VAL A 65 4.69 -8.69 1.08
N LYS A 66 3.61 -9.01 0.40
CA LYS A 66 3.19 -8.23 -0.77
C LYS A 66 2.80 -6.81 -0.40
N LEU A 67 2.14 -6.62 0.74
CA LEU A 67 1.80 -5.29 1.22
C LEU A 67 3.06 -4.47 1.46
N THR A 68 4.06 -5.04 2.13
CA THR A 68 5.30 -4.33 2.41
C THR A 68 6.03 -3.96 1.12
N LEU A 69 6.11 -4.89 0.17
CA LEU A 69 6.78 -4.61 -1.12
C LEU A 69 6.04 -3.52 -1.88
N ALA A 70 4.71 -3.58 -1.90
CA ALA A 70 3.91 -2.56 -2.58
C ALA A 70 4.12 -1.19 -1.94
N LEU A 71 4.17 -1.13 -0.61
CA LEU A 71 4.42 0.14 0.10
C LEU A 71 5.79 0.71 -0.24
N LYS A 72 6.80 -0.13 -0.39
CA LYS A 72 8.13 0.35 -0.76
C LYS A 72 8.14 0.94 -2.16
N ILE A 73 7.42 0.33 -3.08
CA ILE A 73 7.31 0.85 -4.45
C ILE A 73 6.54 2.17 -4.46
N ILE A 74 5.43 2.22 -3.74
CA ILE A 74 4.62 3.44 -3.64
C ILE A 74 5.44 4.57 -3.02
N LYS A 75 6.24 4.27 -1.99
CA LYS A 75 7.10 5.27 -1.37
C LYS A 75 8.00 5.94 -2.40
N LYS A 76 8.61 5.15 -3.29
CA LYS A 76 9.47 5.70 -4.33
C LYS A 76 8.71 6.65 -5.24
N VAL A 77 7.49 6.29 -5.61
CA VAL A 77 6.66 7.14 -6.45
C VAL A 77 6.32 8.43 -5.72
N LEU A 78 5.93 8.35 -4.45
CA LEU A 78 5.56 9.53 -3.67
C LEU A 78 6.74 10.49 -3.48
N ILE A 79 7.92 9.96 -3.26
CA ILE A 79 9.13 10.78 -3.15
C ILE A 79 9.43 11.43 -4.50
N SER A 80 9.36 10.65 -5.56
CA SER A 80 9.65 11.13 -6.92
C SER A 80 8.71 12.24 -7.36
N THR A 81 7.46 12.18 -6.92
CA THR A 81 6.45 13.18 -7.27
C THR A 81 6.38 14.33 -6.26
N GLY A 82 7.17 14.26 -5.19
CA GLY A 82 7.21 15.34 -4.20
C GLY A 82 6.10 15.31 -3.16
N PHE A 83 5.31 14.25 -3.10
CA PHE A 83 4.23 14.16 -2.11
C PHE A 83 4.73 13.91 -0.70
N ILE A 84 5.86 13.24 -0.57
CA ILE A 84 6.48 13.03 0.75
C ILE A 84 7.98 13.23 0.64
N ASP A 85 8.62 13.46 1.79
CA ASP A 85 10.07 13.58 1.88
C ASP A 85 10.67 12.23 2.26
N GLU A 86 11.90 12.04 1.91
CA GLU A 86 12.63 10.83 2.25
C GLU A 86 12.75 10.58 3.74
#